data_b679c64c2724912d73273603f5821041
#
_entry.id   b679c64c2724912d73273603f5821041
#
_cell.length_a   1.000
_cell.length_b   1.000
_cell.length_c   1.000
_cell.angle_alpha   90.00
_cell.angle_beta   90.00
_cell.angle_gamma   90.00
#
_symmetry.space_group_name_H-M   'P 1'
#
loop_
_entity.id
_entity.type
_entity.pdbx_description
1 polymer ?
#
loop_
_entity_poly.entity_id
_entity_poly.type
_entity_poly.pdbx_seq_one_letter_code
_entity_poly.pdbx_strand_id
1 'polypeptide(L)'
;MHTSEVSHVKTVEEFYKSIREQQEVAHGKEYCDQHDAIIKYMKECNSYKELGTHQGATAACVMLLKPKYIELVDINHYKYRWKLQELAEPFCKENNIELVVKEADSGSLASLSVPVDMMLIDSFHKPEHMKKELELHGVSVNKYIIAHDTNTIPTLQMALENWCNENRSWKVHERGMVNVGYTVLKKNA
;
A
#
# COMPACT_ATOMS: atom_id res chain seq x y z
N MET A 1 -17.50 10.30 -11.48
CA MET A 1 -16.43 10.10 -12.46
C MET A 1 -16.49 8.70 -13.03
N HIS A 2 -16.24 8.54 -14.33
CA HIS A 2 -16.81 7.45 -15.11
C HIS A 2 -15.96 6.17 -15.09
N THR A 3 -16.59 5.01 -14.92
CA THR A 3 -16.04 3.66 -15.16
C THR A 3 -15.46 3.48 -16.58
N SER A 4 -15.73 4.44 -17.49
CA SER A 4 -15.24 4.44 -18.88
C SER A 4 -13.76 4.80 -19.03
N GLU A 5 -13.13 5.45 -18.05
CA GLU A 5 -11.78 5.98 -18.19
C GLU A 5 -10.68 4.90 -18.23
N VAL A 6 -10.95 3.72 -17.68
CA VAL A 6 -10.03 2.57 -17.70
C VAL A 6 -10.54 1.39 -18.53
N SER A 7 -11.69 1.54 -19.21
CA SER A 7 -12.30 0.44 -19.99
C SER A 7 -11.44 -0.03 -21.18
N HIS A 8 -10.61 0.87 -21.72
CA HIS A 8 -9.73 0.61 -22.87
C HIS A 8 -8.38 -0.02 -22.47
N VAL A 9 -8.05 -0.02 -21.16
CA VAL A 9 -6.79 -0.52 -20.63
C VAL A 9 -6.75 -2.05 -20.71
N LYS A 10 -5.65 -2.61 -21.19
CA LYS A 10 -5.49 -4.05 -21.46
C LYS A 10 -4.40 -4.72 -20.62
N THR A 11 -3.54 -3.96 -19.98
CA THR A 11 -2.42 -4.49 -19.18
C THR A 11 -2.33 -3.81 -17.81
N VAL A 12 -1.69 -4.46 -16.85
CA VAL A 12 -1.41 -3.89 -15.52
C VAL A 12 -0.56 -2.61 -15.64
N GLU A 13 0.36 -2.57 -16.59
CA GLU A 13 1.20 -1.40 -16.84
C GLU A 13 0.39 -0.20 -17.36
N GLU A 14 -0.49 -0.41 -18.33
CA GLU A 14 -1.38 0.64 -18.84
C GLU A 14 -2.34 1.12 -17.74
N PHE A 15 -2.85 0.19 -16.91
CA PHE A 15 -3.69 0.53 -15.78
C PHE A 15 -2.95 1.41 -14.79
N TYR A 16 -1.73 1.02 -14.37
CA TYR A 16 -0.91 1.79 -13.45
C TYR A 16 -0.65 3.20 -13.97
N LYS A 17 -0.21 3.35 -15.22
CA LYS A 17 0.03 4.64 -15.85
C LYS A 17 -1.23 5.52 -15.86
N SER A 18 -2.37 4.95 -16.27
CA SER A 18 -3.64 5.69 -16.36
C SER A 18 -4.12 6.19 -14.99
N ILE A 19 -4.09 5.34 -13.96
CA ILE A 19 -4.57 5.75 -12.63
C ILE A 19 -3.58 6.74 -11.99
N ARG A 20 -2.28 6.50 -12.10
CA ARG A 20 -1.26 7.43 -11.59
C ARG A 20 -1.42 8.82 -12.22
N GLU A 21 -1.56 8.91 -13.53
CA GLU A 21 -1.77 10.17 -14.23
C GLU A 21 -3.04 10.90 -13.75
N GLN A 22 -4.15 10.17 -13.58
CA GLN A 22 -5.40 10.75 -13.04
C GLN A 22 -5.21 11.29 -11.62
N GLN A 23 -4.50 10.58 -10.76
CA GLN A 23 -4.20 11.02 -9.39
C GLN A 23 -3.29 12.25 -9.38
N GLU A 24 -2.23 12.26 -10.20
CA GLU A 24 -1.31 13.40 -10.32
C GLU A 24 -2.00 14.65 -10.88
N VAL A 25 -2.92 14.48 -11.84
CA VAL A 25 -3.75 15.59 -12.36
C VAL A 25 -4.70 16.14 -11.30
N ALA A 26 -5.28 15.27 -10.48
CA ALA A 26 -6.26 15.66 -9.46
C ALA A 26 -5.62 16.27 -8.21
N HIS A 27 -4.42 15.81 -7.82
CA HIS A 27 -3.82 16.08 -6.51
C HIS A 27 -2.40 16.67 -6.57
N GLY A 28 -1.80 16.82 -7.77
CA GLY A 28 -0.44 17.27 -7.97
C GLY A 28 0.54 16.13 -8.26
N LYS A 29 1.66 16.46 -8.92
CA LYS A 29 2.64 15.46 -9.38
C LYS A 29 3.23 14.60 -8.25
N GLU A 30 3.44 15.21 -7.09
CA GLU A 30 4.06 14.56 -5.94
C GLU A 30 3.07 13.73 -5.12
N TYR A 31 1.82 13.63 -5.55
CA TYR A 31 0.81 12.81 -4.85
C TYR A 31 1.18 11.33 -4.81
N CYS A 32 1.90 10.85 -5.81
CA CYS A 32 2.31 9.45 -5.94
C CYS A 32 3.77 9.18 -5.49
N ASP A 33 4.40 10.08 -4.76
CA ASP A 33 5.82 9.93 -4.33
C ASP A 33 6.06 8.67 -3.47
N GLN A 34 5.04 8.18 -2.74
CA GLN A 34 5.14 6.90 -2.04
C GLN A 34 5.41 5.72 -2.97
N HIS A 35 5.04 5.79 -4.26
CA HIS A 35 5.37 4.75 -5.23
C HIS A 35 6.88 4.63 -5.44
N ASP A 36 7.61 5.75 -5.46
CA ASP A 36 9.07 5.74 -5.61
C ASP A 36 9.75 5.11 -4.39
N ALA A 37 9.23 5.39 -3.19
CA ALA A 37 9.68 4.73 -1.97
C ALA A 37 9.40 3.22 -2.01
N ILE A 38 8.21 2.80 -2.43
CA ILE A 38 7.85 1.39 -2.60
C ILE A 38 8.80 0.72 -3.60
N ILE A 39 9.01 1.30 -4.78
CA ILE A 39 9.93 0.78 -5.81
C ILE A 39 11.35 0.63 -5.27
N LYS A 40 11.81 1.62 -4.50
CA LYS A 40 13.14 1.61 -3.87
C LYS A 40 13.31 0.42 -2.92
N TYR A 41 12.36 0.24 -1.99
CA TYR A 41 12.50 -0.75 -0.92
C TYR A 41 12.03 -2.16 -1.33
N MET A 42 11.15 -2.30 -2.32
CA MET A 42 10.74 -3.60 -2.86
C MET A 42 11.90 -4.37 -3.50
N LYS A 43 13.01 -3.71 -3.86
CA LYS A 43 14.23 -4.40 -4.34
C LYS A 43 14.80 -5.39 -3.32
N GLU A 44 14.51 -5.19 -2.04
CA GLU A 44 14.94 -6.06 -0.94
C GLU A 44 13.82 -6.99 -0.45
N CYS A 45 12.62 -6.96 -1.07
CA CYS A 45 11.42 -7.62 -0.62
C CYS A 45 10.87 -8.61 -1.66
N ASN A 46 10.25 -9.70 -1.17
CA ASN A 46 9.59 -10.69 -2.02
C ASN A 46 8.08 -10.81 -1.73
N SER A 47 7.58 -10.11 -0.74
CA SER A 47 6.18 -10.15 -0.33
C SER A 47 5.69 -8.79 0.13
N TYR A 48 4.43 -8.51 -0.18
CA TYR A 48 3.80 -7.21 0.04
C TYR A 48 2.38 -7.35 0.54
N LYS A 49 2.00 -6.45 1.44
CA LYS A 49 0.62 -6.27 1.91
C LYS A 49 0.21 -4.81 1.78
N GLU A 50 -1.04 -4.57 1.38
CA GLU A 50 -1.63 -3.24 1.29
C GLU A 50 -2.92 -3.18 2.09
N LEU A 51 -2.99 -2.24 3.01
CA LEU A 51 -4.18 -1.89 3.78
C LEU A 51 -4.76 -0.59 3.23
N GLY A 52 -5.90 -0.69 2.54
CA GLY A 52 -6.47 0.41 1.76
C GLY A 52 -5.97 0.39 0.30
N THR A 53 -6.65 -0.35 -0.56
CA THR A 53 -6.26 -0.48 -1.97
C THR A 53 -6.89 0.60 -2.86
N HIS A 54 -8.01 1.17 -2.43
CA HIS A 54 -8.73 2.24 -3.13
C HIS A 54 -8.86 1.97 -4.65
N GLN A 55 -8.26 2.82 -5.50
CA GLN A 55 -8.30 2.68 -6.95
C GLN A 55 -7.31 1.64 -7.50
N GLY A 56 -6.37 1.17 -6.69
CA GLY A 56 -5.42 0.12 -7.04
C GLY A 56 -4.16 0.59 -7.76
N ALA A 57 -3.83 1.88 -7.75
CA ALA A 57 -2.60 2.39 -8.39
C ALA A 57 -1.34 1.79 -7.75
N THR A 58 -1.27 1.81 -6.42
CA THR A 58 -0.13 1.27 -5.67
C THR A 58 -0.03 -0.24 -5.82
N ALA A 59 -1.17 -0.95 -5.75
CA ALA A 59 -1.24 -2.39 -5.99
C ALA A 59 -0.70 -2.76 -7.40
N ALA A 60 -1.10 -2.01 -8.44
CA ALA A 60 -0.60 -2.22 -9.79
C ALA A 60 0.91 -1.93 -9.90
N CYS A 61 1.40 -0.86 -9.24
CA CYS A 61 2.82 -0.56 -9.16
C CYS A 61 3.62 -1.74 -8.59
N VAL A 62 3.16 -2.32 -7.49
CA VAL A 62 3.81 -3.47 -6.85
C VAL A 62 3.74 -4.73 -7.72
N MET A 63 2.62 -4.99 -8.40
CA MET A 63 2.52 -6.13 -9.34
C MET A 63 3.61 -6.07 -10.41
N LEU A 64 3.92 -4.87 -10.94
CA LEU A 64 4.98 -4.68 -11.94
C LEU A 64 6.39 -4.98 -11.42
N LEU A 65 6.60 -4.95 -10.11
CA LEU A 65 7.86 -5.34 -9.45
C LEU A 65 7.99 -6.85 -9.24
N LYS A 66 6.93 -7.61 -9.50
CA LYS A 66 6.87 -9.08 -9.51
C LYS A 66 7.34 -9.73 -8.19
N PRO A 67 6.83 -9.33 -7.02
CA PRO A 67 7.09 -10.08 -5.79
C PRO A 67 6.43 -11.46 -5.88
N LYS A 68 6.78 -12.37 -4.98
CA LYS A 68 6.19 -13.72 -4.94
C LYS A 68 4.79 -13.76 -4.34
N TYR A 69 4.48 -12.78 -3.47
CA TYR A 69 3.23 -12.73 -2.73
C TYR A 69 2.72 -11.29 -2.62
N ILE A 70 1.43 -11.09 -2.88
CA ILE A 70 0.73 -9.82 -2.71
C ILE A 70 -0.58 -10.08 -1.97
N GLU A 71 -0.82 -9.36 -0.87
CA GLU A 71 -2.11 -9.33 -0.17
C GLU A 71 -2.68 -7.91 -0.21
N LEU A 72 -3.90 -7.78 -0.73
CA LEU A 72 -4.63 -6.52 -0.84
C LEU A 72 -5.85 -6.58 0.07
N VAL A 73 -5.98 -5.64 1.00
CA VAL A 73 -7.10 -5.54 1.94
C VAL A 73 -7.79 -4.19 1.75
N ASP A 74 -9.09 -4.21 1.55
CA ASP A 74 -9.90 -2.99 1.50
C ASP A 74 -11.33 -3.28 1.97
N ILE A 75 -11.97 -2.30 2.58
CA ILE A 75 -13.34 -2.42 3.09
C ILE A 75 -14.38 -2.43 1.97
N ASN A 76 -14.03 -1.89 0.81
CA ASN A 76 -14.92 -1.76 -0.35
C ASN A 76 -14.20 -2.08 -1.65
N HIS A 77 -14.98 -2.54 -2.63
CA HIS A 77 -14.55 -2.59 -4.02
C HIS A 77 -14.72 -1.22 -4.68
N TYR A 78 -13.72 -0.37 -4.60
CA TYR A 78 -13.74 0.93 -5.24
C TYR A 78 -13.70 0.84 -6.77
N LYS A 79 -14.08 1.94 -7.37
CA LYS A 79 -14.44 2.24 -8.73
C LYS A 79 -13.64 1.56 -9.86
N TYR A 80 -12.34 1.34 -9.68
CA TYR A 80 -11.49 0.72 -10.71
C TYR A 80 -10.95 -0.64 -10.30
N ARG A 81 -11.27 -1.10 -9.12
CA ARG A 81 -10.73 -2.35 -8.57
C ARG A 81 -11.15 -3.58 -9.38
N TRP A 82 -12.37 -3.59 -9.91
CA TRP A 82 -12.82 -4.66 -10.81
C TRP A 82 -11.93 -4.78 -12.05
N LYS A 83 -11.49 -3.63 -12.64
CA LYS A 83 -10.61 -3.63 -13.81
C LYS A 83 -9.21 -4.08 -13.46
N LEU A 84 -8.67 -3.63 -12.32
CA LEU A 84 -7.40 -4.14 -11.83
C LEU A 84 -7.47 -5.64 -11.58
N GLN A 85 -8.54 -6.15 -10.97
CA GLN A 85 -8.71 -7.57 -10.67
C GLN A 85 -8.76 -8.42 -11.96
N GLU A 86 -9.49 -7.96 -12.99
CA GLU A 86 -9.52 -8.59 -14.31
C GLU A 86 -8.12 -8.73 -14.94
N LEU A 87 -7.28 -7.69 -14.81
CA LEU A 87 -5.93 -7.66 -15.36
C LEU A 87 -4.91 -8.39 -14.47
N ALA A 88 -5.10 -8.34 -13.17
CA ALA A 88 -4.18 -8.88 -12.18
C ALA A 88 -4.13 -10.41 -12.18
N GLU A 89 -5.26 -11.09 -12.31
CA GLU A 89 -5.31 -12.56 -12.31
C GLU A 89 -4.40 -13.21 -13.37
N PRO A 90 -4.53 -12.88 -14.69
CA PRO A 90 -3.65 -13.43 -15.70
C PRO A 90 -2.20 -12.99 -15.52
N PHE A 91 -1.97 -11.72 -15.17
CA PHE A 91 -0.64 -11.17 -14.95
C PHE A 91 0.10 -11.89 -13.80
N CYS A 92 -0.57 -12.04 -12.66
CA CYS A 92 0.01 -12.71 -11.49
C CYS A 92 0.29 -14.19 -11.78
N LYS A 93 -0.61 -14.88 -12.48
CA LYS A 93 -0.41 -16.27 -12.89
C LYS A 93 0.81 -16.43 -13.80
N GLU A 94 0.94 -15.58 -14.82
CA GLU A 94 2.07 -15.61 -15.76
C GLU A 94 3.42 -15.33 -15.05
N ASN A 95 3.41 -14.47 -14.04
CA ASN A 95 4.61 -14.06 -13.32
C ASN A 95 4.85 -14.85 -12.01
N ASN A 96 4.08 -15.92 -11.73
CA ASN A 96 4.15 -16.74 -10.53
C ASN A 96 4.03 -15.92 -9.23
N ILE A 97 3.09 -14.98 -9.21
CA ILE A 97 2.75 -14.15 -8.05
C ILE A 97 1.50 -14.76 -7.39
N GLU A 98 1.58 -15.08 -6.13
CA GLU A 98 0.40 -15.41 -5.32
C GLU A 98 -0.33 -14.12 -4.95
N LEU A 99 -1.54 -13.92 -5.46
CA LEU A 99 -2.38 -12.74 -5.21
C LEU A 99 -3.55 -13.12 -4.31
N VAL A 100 -3.64 -12.47 -3.16
CA VAL A 100 -4.76 -12.59 -2.21
C VAL A 100 -5.48 -11.26 -2.12
N VAL A 101 -6.79 -11.24 -2.38
CA VAL A 101 -7.63 -10.04 -2.28
C VAL A 101 -8.69 -10.27 -1.22
N LYS A 102 -8.74 -9.39 -0.21
CA LYS A 102 -9.67 -9.47 0.91
C LYS A 102 -10.54 -8.22 0.98
N GLU A 103 -11.86 -8.42 1.04
CA GLU A 103 -12.80 -7.36 1.38
C GLU A 103 -13.05 -7.42 2.88
N ALA A 104 -12.43 -6.52 3.63
CA ALA A 104 -12.50 -6.50 5.08
C ALA A 104 -12.00 -5.18 5.66
N ASP A 105 -12.45 -4.86 6.87
CA ASP A 105 -11.89 -3.78 7.69
C ASP A 105 -10.54 -4.21 8.24
N SER A 106 -9.46 -3.55 7.81
CA SER A 106 -8.09 -3.84 8.21
C SER A 106 -7.83 -3.67 9.71
N GLY A 107 -8.58 -2.78 10.37
CA GLY A 107 -8.52 -2.58 11.83
C GLY A 107 -9.27 -3.64 12.64
N SER A 108 -10.02 -4.55 11.99
CA SER A 108 -10.78 -5.61 12.65
C SER A 108 -10.41 -7.02 12.21
N LEU A 109 -9.59 -7.18 11.18
CA LEU A 109 -9.05 -8.48 10.75
C LEU A 109 -8.18 -9.08 11.86
N ALA A 110 -8.84 -9.84 12.74
CA ALA A 110 -8.14 -10.61 13.75
C ALA A 110 -7.26 -11.68 13.08
N SER A 111 -5.98 -11.64 13.41
CA SER A 111 -5.13 -12.85 13.54
C SER A 111 -4.61 -13.60 12.32
N LEU A 112 -4.95 -13.32 11.10
CA LEU A 112 -4.39 -14.06 9.96
C LEU A 112 -3.45 -13.21 9.10
N SER A 113 -2.59 -12.44 9.76
CA SER A 113 -1.55 -11.71 9.06
C SER A 113 -0.45 -12.67 8.65
N VAL A 114 -0.46 -13.07 7.38
CA VAL A 114 0.69 -13.77 6.79
C VAL A 114 1.90 -12.84 6.90
N PRO A 115 3.06 -13.33 7.36
CA PRO A 115 4.28 -12.55 7.40
C PRO A 115 4.65 -12.05 6.00
N VAL A 116 4.91 -10.74 5.87
CA VAL A 116 5.33 -10.10 4.63
C VAL A 116 6.59 -9.28 4.84
N ASP A 117 7.35 -9.06 3.78
CA ASP A 117 8.54 -8.21 3.85
C ASP A 117 8.19 -6.73 3.93
N MET A 118 7.16 -6.29 3.20
CA MET A 118 6.73 -4.89 3.19
C MET A 118 5.21 -4.78 3.35
N MET A 119 4.78 -3.75 4.07
CA MET A 119 3.37 -3.38 4.20
C MET A 119 3.18 -1.88 3.93
N LEU A 120 2.13 -1.54 3.17
CA LEU A 120 1.61 -0.18 3.05
C LEU A 120 0.36 -0.03 3.92
N ILE A 121 0.26 1.10 4.61
CA ILE A 121 -0.94 1.56 5.32
C ILE A 121 -1.43 2.82 4.62
N ASP A 122 -2.55 2.72 3.93
CA ASP A 122 -3.24 3.81 3.20
C ASP A 122 -4.76 3.64 3.30
N SER A 123 -5.26 3.31 4.48
CA SER A 123 -6.64 2.93 4.76
C SER A 123 -7.46 4.09 5.34
N PHE A 124 -7.93 3.96 6.57
CA PHE A 124 -8.70 4.97 7.25
C PHE A 124 -7.79 5.93 8.02
N HIS A 125 -7.74 7.20 7.60
CA HIS A 125 -6.80 8.22 8.07
C HIS A 125 -7.12 8.73 9.48
N LYS A 126 -7.19 7.80 10.45
CA LYS A 126 -7.38 8.07 11.88
C LYS A 126 -6.25 7.40 12.67
N PRO A 127 -5.61 8.11 13.61
CA PRO A 127 -4.49 7.59 14.39
C PRO A 127 -4.84 6.33 15.20
N GLU A 128 -6.07 6.23 15.70
CA GLU A 128 -6.54 5.06 16.44
C GLU A 128 -6.70 3.83 15.55
N HIS A 129 -7.09 4.03 14.29
CA HIS A 129 -7.20 2.96 13.31
C HIS A 129 -5.82 2.48 12.86
N MET A 130 -4.92 3.41 12.52
CA MET A 130 -3.54 3.10 12.19
C MET A 130 -2.83 2.35 13.33
N LYS A 131 -3.07 2.74 14.59
CA LYS A 131 -2.54 2.00 15.73
C LYS A 131 -3.01 0.54 15.74
N LYS A 132 -4.30 0.28 15.51
CA LYS A 132 -4.83 -1.09 15.42
C LYS A 132 -4.20 -1.86 14.27
N GLU A 133 -4.03 -1.26 13.10
CA GLU A 133 -3.38 -1.90 11.96
C GLU A 133 -1.92 -2.27 12.26
N LEU A 134 -1.19 -1.39 12.92
CA LEU A 134 0.17 -1.67 13.36
C LEU A 134 0.23 -2.80 14.39
N GLU A 135 -0.70 -2.84 15.34
CA GLU A 135 -0.80 -3.90 16.34
C GLU A 135 -1.19 -5.25 15.73
N LEU A 136 -2.11 -5.27 14.75
CA LEU A 136 -2.60 -6.48 14.11
C LEU A 136 -1.65 -7.01 13.01
N HIS A 137 -1.12 -6.12 12.19
CA HIS A 137 -0.37 -6.49 10.98
C HIS A 137 1.11 -6.14 11.07
N GLY A 138 1.46 -4.99 11.69
CA GLY A 138 2.84 -4.50 11.75
C GLY A 138 3.79 -5.48 12.44
N VAL A 139 3.32 -6.23 13.43
CA VAL A 139 4.11 -7.23 14.16
C VAL A 139 4.58 -8.39 13.27
N SER A 140 3.86 -8.69 12.19
CA SER A 140 4.20 -9.74 11.21
C SER A 140 4.97 -9.24 9.99
N VAL A 141 5.32 -7.95 9.94
CA VAL A 141 6.15 -7.39 8.87
C VAL A 141 7.64 -7.63 9.17
N ASN A 142 8.38 -8.05 8.15
CA ASN A 142 9.79 -8.45 8.31
C ASN A 142 10.78 -7.29 8.09
N LYS A 143 10.48 -6.30 7.22
CA LYS A 143 11.48 -5.31 6.80
C LYS A 143 10.97 -3.87 6.83
N TYR A 144 9.88 -3.56 6.11
CA TYR A 144 9.43 -2.18 5.91
C TYR A 144 7.92 -2.01 6.13
N ILE A 145 7.54 -0.93 6.78
CA ILE A 145 6.16 -0.42 6.81
C ILE A 145 6.19 0.98 6.21
N ILE A 146 5.32 1.24 5.24
CA ILE A 146 5.13 2.56 4.64
C ILE A 146 3.74 3.03 5.02
N ALA A 147 3.62 4.25 5.53
CA ALA A 147 2.34 4.88 5.81
C ALA A 147 2.19 6.16 4.98
N HIS A 148 1.05 6.31 4.32
CA HIS A 148 0.71 7.46 3.49
C HIS A 148 0.05 8.58 4.30
N ASP A 149 -0.11 9.78 3.71
CA ASP A 149 -0.75 10.97 4.30
C ASP A 149 -0.11 11.52 5.59
N THR A 150 1.09 11.12 5.92
CA THR A 150 1.73 11.47 7.20
C THR A 150 2.22 12.92 7.29
N ASN A 151 2.28 13.65 6.15
CA ASN A 151 2.62 15.07 6.13
C ASN A 151 1.39 15.95 6.33
N THR A 152 0.28 15.65 5.67
CA THR A 152 -0.96 16.42 5.78
C THR A 152 -1.76 16.08 7.03
N ILE A 153 -1.54 14.90 7.63
CA ILE A 153 -2.19 14.43 8.85
C ILE A 153 -1.13 14.12 9.92
N PRO A 154 -0.62 15.14 10.64
CA PRO A 154 0.47 14.96 11.60
C PRO A 154 0.17 13.96 12.72
N THR A 155 -1.10 13.72 13.03
CA THR A 155 -1.51 12.73 14.03
C THR A 155 -1.21 11.29 13.60
N LEU A 156 -1.15 11.01 12.29
CA LEU A 156 -0.71 9.70 11.78
C LEU A 156 0.80 9.53 12.01
N GLN A 157 1.58 10.58 11.74
CA GLN A 157 3.03 10.57 12.02
C GLN A 157 3.30 10.32 13.52
N MET A 158 2.56 11.00 14.41
CA MET A 158 2.68 10.78 15.85
C MET A 158 2.34 9.35 16.26
N ALA A 159 1.32 8.74 15.65
CA ALA A 159 0.96 7.35 15.92
C ALA A 159 2.08 6.38 15.54
N LEU A 160 2.75 6.60 14.39
CA LEU A 160 3.91 5.81 13.96
C LEU A 160 5.09 5.95 14.92
N GLU A 161 5.42 7.18 15.34
CA GLU A 161 6.52 7.45 16.27
C GLU A 161 6.26 6.82 17.64
N ASN A 162 5.03 6.92 18.15
CA ASN A 162 4.62 6.29 19.40
C ASN A 162 4.74 4.76 19.30
N TRP A 163 4.26 4.18 18.21
CA TRP A 163 4.37 2.74 17.99
C TRP A 163 5.83 2.28 17.92
N CYS A 164 6.73 3.03 17.24
CA CYS A 164 8.17 2.74 17.25
C CYS A 164 8.79 2.84 18.65
N ASN A 165 8.33 3.78 19.48
CA ASN A 165 8.79 3.91 20.85
C ASN A 165 8.39 2.70 21.73
N GLU A 166 7.22 2.13 21.48
CA GLU A 166 6.74 0.91 22.14
C GLU A 166 7.38 -0.36 21.55
N ASN A 167 7.73 -0.35 20.26
CA ASN A 167 8.26 -1.48 19.49
C ASN A 167 9.71 -1.20 19.03
N ARG A 168 10.69 -1.33 19.92
CA ARG A 168 12.10 -0.96 19.72
C ARG A 168 12.82 -1.67 18.56
N SER A 169 12.24 -2.72 18.01
CA SER A 169 12.72 -3.34 16.76
C SER A 169 12.43 -2.50 15.50
N TRP A 170 11.66 -1.42 15.62
CA TRP A 170 11.31 -0.54 14.52
C TRP A 170 11.84 0.89 14.73
N LYS A 171 12.14 1.57 13.63
CA LYS A 171 12.49 3.00 13.64
C LYS A 171 11.95 3.72 12.43
N VAL A 172 11.68 5.01 12.56
CA VAL A 172 11.47 5.90 11.43
C VAL A 172 12.76 5.95 10.61
N HIS A 173 12.68 5.59 9.33
CA HIS A 173 13.83 5.47 8.44
C HIS A 173 13.87 6.58 7.38
N GLU A 174 12.72 6.93 6.81
CA GLU A 174 12.60 7.96 5.77
C GLU A 174 11.25 8.68 5.91
N ARG A 175 11.19 9.94 5.52
CA ARG A 175 9.96 10.72 5.42
C ARG A 175 9.92 11.50 4.11
N GLY A 176 8.86 11.31 3.33
CA GLY A 176 8.50 12.18 2.22
C GLY A 176 7.66 13.33 2.74
N MET A 177 8.16 14.56 2.61
CA MET A 177 7.54 15.77 3.19
C MET A 177 6.83 16.63 2.15
N VAL A 178 6.65 16.13 0.94
CA VAL A 178 6.01 16.86 -0.16
C VAL A 178 4.58 16.36 -0.30
N ASN A 179 3.66 17.25 -0.64
CA ASN A 179 2.24 16.97 -0.81
C ASN A 179 1.66 16.27 0.44
N VAL A 180 0.92 15.18 0.28
CA VAL A 180 0.35 14.41 1.39
C VAL A 180 1.40 13.68 2.22
N GLY A 181 2.53 13.37 1.61
CA GLY A 181 3.69 12.77 2.24
C GLY A 181 3.53 11.32 2.66
N TYR A 182 4.65 10.73 3.03
CA TYR A 182 4.71 9.35 3.53
C TYR A 182 5.79 9.19 4.60
N THR A 183 5.70 8.13 5.36
CA THR A 183 6.74 7.73 6.33
C THR A 183 7.08 6.27 6.14
N VAL A 184 8.38 5.96 6.07
CA VAL A 184 8.91 4.60 6.02
C VAL A 184 9.45 4.22 7.38
N LEU A 185 8.92 3.14 7.94
CA LEU A 185 9.52 2.46 9.09
C LEU A 185 10.38 1.30 8.59
N LYS A 186 11.54 1.11 9.21
CA LYS A 186 12.44 -0.02 8.95
C LYS A 186 12.64 -0.83 10.22
N LYS A 187 12.56 -2.16 10.09
CA LYS A 187 12.89 -3.09 11.18
C LYS A 187 14.41 -3.11 11.38
N ASN A 188 14.84 -3.03 12.61
CA ASN A 188 16.25 -3.18 12.96
C ASN A 188 16.69 -4.63 12.69
N ALA A 189 17.93 -4.80 12.22
CA ALA A 189 18.53 -6.12 12.04
C ALA A 189 18.77 -6.80 13.38
#